data_818f706ed3a5297816ae1a6586b28a76
#
_entry.id   818f706ed3a5297816ae1a6586b28a76
#
_cell.length_a   1.000
_cell.length_b   1.000
_cell.length_c   1.000
_cell.angle_alpha   90.00
_cell.angle_beta   90.00
_cell.angle_gamma   90.00
#
_symmetry.space_group_name_H-M   'P 1'
#
loop_
_entity.id
_entity.type
_entity.pdbx_description
1 polymer ?
#
loop_
_entity_poly.entity_id
_entity_poly.type
_entity_poly.pdbx_seq_one_letter_code
_entity_poly.pdbx_strand_id
1 'polypeptide(L)'
;MKSIFNIKNFINFLIKSNVYVAMSVCSLMISVCIILGLKIHFFATGILFFGTIISYYFTKQGNFIIRSTSLILCVLFCFFCFFNLQWKSQIIIILNSILSIFYILPIRKKNLRSIAFVKIFIVAFCWILGSVWLPIFEDNYLINKYVYWISLQYFIWVIVLILPFDIRDKKYDTLKIITFPTKFGVIFTKILGFILVLLFLTISYFINKNSIWYSQFISGIITALFLYFSKEQQSKYYCNFWVESVPIFYLILLILLQ
;
A
#
# COMPACT_ATOMS: atom_id res chain seq x y z
N MET A 1 22.73 -33.54 -5.54
CA MET A 1 21.79 -32.70 -6.32
C MET A 1 21.68 -31.34 -5.64
N LYS A 2 22.39 -30.33 -6.13
CA LYS A 2 22.30 -28.94 -5.60
C LYS A 2 20.95 -28.38 -5.99
N SER A 3 20.08 -28.13 -5.01
CA SER A 3 18.84 -27.33 -5.23
C SER A 3 19.28 -25.94 -5.65
N ILE A 4 19.24 -25.67 -6.92
CA ILE A 4 19.30 -24.29 -7.43
C ILE A 4 18.11 -23.58 -6.79
N PHE A 5 18.39 -22.72 -5.82
CA PHE A 5 17.39 -21.85 -5.21
C PHE A 5 16.85 -20.99 -6.36
N ASN A 6 15.75 -21.43 -6.93
CA ASN A 6 15.23 -20.82 -8.15
C ASN A 6 14.64 -19.48 -7.73
N ILE A 7 15.33 -18.39 -8.06
CA ILE A 7 14.92 -17.00 -7.76
C ILE A 7 13.44 -16.78 -8.07
N LYS A 8 12.95 -17.39 -9.16
CA LYS A 8 11.54 -17.36 -9.53
C LYS A 8 10.62 -17.99 -8.46
N ASN A 9 11.06 -19.10 -7.83
CA ASN A 9 10.29 -19.74 -6.77
C ASN A 9 10.25 -18.89 -5.51
N PHE A 10 11.36 -18.22 -5.18
CA PHE A 10 11.43 -17.29 -4.05
C PHE A 10 10.52 -16.06 -4.26
N ILE A 11 10.57 -15.42 -5.43
CA ILE A 11 9.68 -14.31 -5.78
C ILE A 11 8.21 -14.77 -5.71
N ASN A 12 7.90 -15.95 -6.26
CA ASN A 12 6.56 -16.52 -6.18
C ASN A 12 6.09 -16.74 -4.74
N PHE A 13 6.98 -17.19 -3.86
CA PHE A 13 6.67 -17.35 -2.44
C PHE A 13 6.34 -16.00 -1.81
N LEU A 14 7.16 -14.96 -2.01
CA LEU A 14 6.93 -13.62 -1.45
C LEU A 14 5.59 -13.01 -1.90
N ILE A 15 5.24 -13.18 -3.19
CA ILE A 15 3.97 -12.69 -3.74
C ILE A 15 2.77 -13.48 -3.20
N LYS A 16 2.87 -14.82 -3.14
CA LYS A 16 1.77 -15.68 -2.69
C LYS A 16 1.49 -15.52 -1.20
N SER A 17 2.53 -15.35 -0.38
CA SER A 17 2.43 -15.15 1.06
C SER A 17 2.03 -13.72 1.48
N ASN A 18 1.88 -12.79 0.53
CA ASN A 18 1.65 -11.35 0.76
C ASN A 18 2.79 -10.63 1.51
N VAL A 19 3.93 -11.28 1.70
CA VAL A 19 5.11 -10.69 2.34
C VAL A 19 5.61 -9.49 1.54
N TYR A 20 5.56 -9.57 0.21
CA TYR A 20 6.07 -8.51 -0.65
C TYR A 20 5.29 -7.20 -0.53
N VAL A 21 3.97 -7.26 -0.53
CA VAL A 21 3.15 -6.06 -0.31
C VAL A 21 3.30 -5.53 1.11
N ALA A 22 3.48 -6.40 2.12
CA ALA A 22 3.76 -5.97 3.48
C ALA A 22 5.10 -5.22 3.58
N MET A 23 6.15 -5.69 2.90
CA MET A 23 7.43 -4.97 2.77
C MET A 23 7.23 -3.59 2.11
N SER A 24 6.42 -3.50 1.06
CA SER A 24 6.10 -2.25 0.37
C SER A 24 5.45 -1.21 1.30
N VAL A 25 4.43 -1.62 2.07
CA VAL A 25 3.74 -0.74 3.03
C VAL A 25 4.68 -0.30 4.15
N CYS A 26 5.49 -1.23 4.70
CA CYS A 26 6.49 -0.90 5.74
C CYS A 26 7.58 0.02 5.20
N SER A 27 8.02 -0.15 3.95
CA SER A 27 8.99 0.75 3.32
C SER A 27 8.46 2.18 3.24
N LEU A 28 7.16 2.34 2.94
CA LEU A 28 6.52 3.65 2.95
C LEU A 28 6.48 4.24 4.36
N MET A 29 6.16 3.45 5.39
CA MET A 29 6.19 3.89 6.79
C MET A 29 7.60 4.33 7.22
N ILE A 30 8.61 3.52 6.91
CA ILE A 30 10.01 3.85 7.24
C ILE A 30 10.44 5.13 6.54
N SER A 31 10.03 5.34 5.27
CA SER A 31 10.30 6.59 4.54
C SER A 31 9.67 7.80 5.25
N VAL A 32 8.45 7.67 5.78
CA VAL A 32 7.81 8.74 6.58
C VAL A 32 8.59 8.99 7.87
N CYS A 33 9.03 7.94 8.56
CA CYS A 33 9.85 8.10 9.77
C CYS A 33 11.14 8.88 9.46
N ILE A 34 11.83 8.55 8.38
CA ILE A 34 13.04 9.24 7.95
C ILE A 34 12.76 10.72 7.64
N ILE A 35 11.70 11.02 6.88
CA ILE A 35 11.35 12.40 6.47
C ILE A 35 10.99 13.28 7.66
N LEU A 36 10.25 12.72 8.62
CA LEU A 36 9.79 13.44 9.82
C LEU A 36 10.77 13.36 11.00
N GLY A 37 11.88 12.61 10.88
CA GLY A 37 12.82 12.39 11.98
C GLY A 37 12.23 11.57 13.13
N LEU A 38 11.28 10.66 12.84
CA LEU A 38 10.63 9.81 13.84
C LEU A 38 11.46 8.55 14.12
N LYS A 39 11.27 7.98 15.29
CA LYS A 39 11.83 6.67 15.63
C LYS A 39 11.07 5.56 14.89
N ILE A 40 11.81 4.54 14.44
CA ILE A 40 11.21 3.33 13.89
C ILE A 40 10.90 2.39 15.05
N HIS A 41 9.63 2.33 15.44
CA HIS A 41 9.17 1.50 16.55
C HIS A 41 8.92 0.06 16.09
N PHE A 42 9.53 -0.91 16.76
CA PHE A 42 9.42 -2.34 16.43
C PHE A 42 7.97 -2.83 16.42
N PHE A 43 7.17 -2.50 17.43
CA PHE A 43 5.78 -2.96 17.53
C PHE A 43 4.89 -2.33 16.46
N ALA A 44 5.08 -1.05 16.12
CA ALA A 44 4.35 -0.39 15.06
C ALA A 44 4.69 -0.97 13.68
N THR A 45 5.96 -1.23 13.41
CA THR A 45 6.40 -1.87 12.15
C THR A 45 5.91 -3.32 12.08
N GLY A 46 5.99 -4.06 13.19
CA GLY A 46 5.54 -5.45 13.28
C GLY A 46 4.04 -5.60 13.03
N ILE A 47 3.21 -4.79 13.69
CA ILE A 47 1.75 -4.86 13.50
C ILE A 47 1.34 -4.44 12.08
N LEU A 48 2.03 -3.45 11.49
CA LEU A 48 1.78 -3.04 10.12
C LEU A 48 2.15 -4.15 9.12
N PHE A 49 3.30 -4.80 9.31
CA PHE A 49 3.76 -5.88 8.45
C PHE A 49 2.82 -7.09 8.50
N PHE A 50 2.61 -7.66 9.67
CA PHE A 50 1.79 -8.85 9.82
C PHE A 50 0.30 -8.56 9.61
N GLY A 51 -0.19 -7.39 10.02
CA GLY A 51 -1.54 -6.92 9.75
C GLY A 51 -1.82 -6.79 8.25
N THR A 52 -0.84 -6.32 7.46
CA THR A 52 -0.94 -6.28 5.99
C THR A 52 -1.03 -7.69 5.42
N ILE A 53 -0.20 -8.64 5.86
CA ILE A 53 -0.28 -10.05 5.42
C ILE A 53 -1.66 -10.62 5.69
N ILE A 54 -2.21 -10.42 6.88
CA ILE A 54 -3.53 -10.89 7.30
C ILE A 54 -4.63 -10.28 6.44
N SER A 55 -4.64 -8.95 6.26
CA SER A 55 -5.64 -8.24 5.49
C SER A 55 -5.67 -8.70 4.03
N TYR A 56 -4.50 -8.85 3.39
CA TYR A 56 -4.42 -9.33 2.01
C TYR A 56 -4.76 -10.82 1.88
N TYR A 57 -4.46 -11.64 2.89
CA TYR A 57 -4.88 -13.03 2.90
C TYR A 57 -6.40 -13.16 2.86
N PHE A 58 -7.12 -12.48 3.74
CA PHE A 58 -8.58 -12.50 3.77
C PHE A 58 -9.20 -11.85 2.52
N THR A 59 -8.62 -10.77 2.02
CA THR A 59 -9.07 -10.13 0.78
C THR A 59 -9.00 -11.07 -0.43
N LYS A 60 -7.95 -11.90 -0.53
CA LYS A 60 -7.81 -12.90 -1.60
C LYS A 60 -8.79 -14.07 -1.45
N GLN A 61 -9.11 -14.46 -0.23
CA GLN A 61 -10.09 -15.55 0.02
C GLN A 61 -11.54 -15.09 -0.05
N GLY A 62 -11.81 -13.80 0.21
CA GLY A 62 -13.16 -13.27 0.32
C GLY A 62 -13.95 -13.72 1.57
N ASN A 63 -13.29 -14.35 2.54
CA ASN A 63 -13.86 -14.78 3.82
C ASN A 63 -12.82 -14.75 4.93
N PHE A 64 -13.23 -14.90 6.20
CA PHE A 64 -12.36 -14.90 7.38
C PHE A 64 -12.01 -16.30 7.89
N ILE A 65 -11.90 -17.29 7.00
CA ILE A 65 -11.52 -18.65 7.39
C ILE A 65 -10.00 -18.75 7.45
N ILE A 66 -9.47 -19.07 8.64
CA ILE A 66 -8.04 -19.31 8.84
C ILE A 66 -7.74 -20.75 8.42
N ARG A 67 -6.90 -20.93 7.39
CA ARG A 67 -6.53 -22.26 6.85
C ARG A 67 -5.05 -22.62 7.08
N SER A 68 -4.30 -21.77 7.78
CA SER A 68 -2.85 -21.93 7.95
C SER A 68 -2.43 -21.64 9.38
N THR A 69 -1.64 -22.52 9.96
CA THR A 69 -1.02 -22.32 11.29
C THR A 69 -0.12 -21.07 11.31
N SER A 70 0.57 -20.77 10.20
CA SER A 70 1.37 -19.55 10.09
C SER A 70 0.52 -18.28 10.21
N LEU A 71 -0.72 -18.28 9.75
CA LEU A 71 -1.61 -17.13 9.90
C LEU A 71 -2.05 -16.95 11.37
N ILE A 72 -2.26 -18.03 12.11
CA ILE A 72 -2.56 -17.96 13.56
C ILE A 72 -1.40 -17.29 14.29
N LEU A 73 -0.16 -17.67 13.98
CA LEU A 73 1.02 -17.04 14.56
C LEU A 73 1.11 -15.55 14.21
N CYS A 74 0.79 -15.15 12.98
CA CYS A 74 0.73 -13.75 12.58
C CYS A 74 -0.31 -12.97 13.40
N VAL A 75 -1.50 -13.55 13.62
CA VAL A 75 -2.57 -12.94 14.44
C VAL A 75 -2.13 -12.78 15.89
N LEU A 76 -1.57 -13.82 16.49
CA LEU A 76 -1.06 -13.76 17.88
C LEU A 76 0.03 -12.70 18.03
N PHE A 77 0.94 -12.61 17.06
CA PHE A 77 1.97 -11.58 17.06
C PHE A 77 1.38 -10.16 16.91
N CYS A 78 0.36 -9.98 16.06
CA CYS A 78 -0.34 -8.70 15.96
C CYS A 78 -1.00 -8.32 17.29
N PHE A 79 -1.63 -9.27 18.00
CA PHE A 79 -2.16 -9.03 19.34
C PHE A 79 -1.07 -8.60 20.31
N PHE A 80 0.05 -9.30 20.34
CA PHE A 80 1.19 -8.93 21.18
C PHE A 80 1.69 -7.52 20.87
N CYS A 81 1.87 -7.17 19.58
CA CYS A 81 2.27 -5.82 19.18
C CYS A 81 1.24 -4.78 19.60
N PHE A 82 -0.07 -5.05 19.41
CA PHE A 82 -1.16 -4.13 19.71
C PHE A 82 -1.12 -3.62 21.17
N PHE A 83 -0.95 -4.52 22.12
CA PHE A 83 -0.90 -4.15 23.56
C PHE A 83 0.37 -3.39 23.94
N ASN A 84 1.42 -3.41 23.11
CA ASN A 84 2.66 -2.66 23.32
C ASN A 84 2.67 -1.31 22.59
N LEU A 85 1.59 -0.94 21.88
CA LEU A 85 1.45 0.36 21.24
C LEU A 85 0.85 1.40 22.18
N GLN A 86 1.13 2.66 21.89
CA GLN A 86 0.45 3.78 22.54
C GLN A 86 -1.04 3.76 22.19
N TRP A 87 -1.88 4.24 23.12
CA TRP A 87 -3.35 4.21 22.97
C TRP A 87 -3.85 4.90 21.68
N LYS A 88 -3.19 5.99 21.25
CA LYS A 88 -3.52 6.70 20.00
C LYS A 88 -3.24 5.82 18.76
N SER A 89 -2.11 5.12 18.78
CA SER A 89 -1.75 4.15 17.72
C SER A 89 -2.70 2.97 17.69
N GLN A 90 -3.16 2.49 18.86
CA GLN A 90 -4.17 1.44 18.95
C GLN A 90 -5.47 1.85 18.26
N ILE A 91 -5.93 3.12 18.42
CA ILE A 91 -7.11 3.64 17.73
C ILE A 91 -6.90 3.60 16.22
N ILE A 92 -5.74 4.00 15.70
CA ILE A 92 -5.43 3.93 14.26
C ILE A 92 -5.50 2.49 13.75
N ILE A 93 -4.94 1.53 14.49
CA ILE A 93 -5.00 0.12 14.10
C ILE A 93 -6.44 -0.42 14.13
N ILE A 94 -7.24 -0.05 15.12
CA ILE A 94 -8.66 -0.42 15.19
C ILE A 94 -9.41 0.14 13.98
N LEU A 95 -9.24 1.44 13.66
CA LEU A 95 -9.86 2.07 12.49
C LEU A 95 -9.46 1.37 11.18
N ASN A 96 -8.16 1.07 11.02
CA ASN A 96 -7.65 0.37 9.84
C ASN A 96 -8.22 -1.05 9.73
N SER A 97 -8.36 -1.75 10.86
CA SER A 97 -8.96 -3.09 10.92
C SER A 97 -10.45 -3.05 10.56
N ILE A 98 -11.20 -2.09 11.07
CA ILE A 98 -12.62 -1.89 10.76
C ILE A 98 -12.81 -1.66 9.27
N LEU A 99 -12.02 -0.78 8.66
CA LEU A 99 -12.07 -0.51 7.21
C LEU A 99 -11.75 -1.77 6.39
N SER A 100 -10.73 -2.54 6.80
CA SER A 100 -10.36 -3.80 6.15
C SER A 100 -11.46 -4.85 6.26
N ILE A 101 -12.13 -4.93 7.41
CA ILE A 101 -13.26 -5.84 7.63
C ILE A 101 -14.44 -5.47 6.71
N PHE A 102 -14.85 -4.21 6.69
CA PHE A 102 -15.94 -3.73 5.83
C PHE A 102 -15.61 -3.82 4.33
N TYR A 103 -14.32 -3.75 3.98
CA TYR A 103 -13.89 -3.96 2.61
C TYR A 103 -14.16 -5.41 2.13
N ILE A 104 -14.08 -6.39 3.03
CA ILE A 104 -14.20 -7.82 2.72
C ILE A 104 -15.64 -8.32 2.94
N LEU A 105 -16.24 -7.97 4.09
CA LEU A 105 -17.57 -8.44 4.48
C LEU A 105 -18.69 -7.79 3.67
N PRO A 106 -19.66 -8.57 3.19
CA PRO A 106 -20.84 -8.04 2.53
C PRO A 106 -21.79 -7.39 3.54
N ILE A 107 -22.07 -6.10 3.38
CA ILE A 107 -23.13 -5.40 4.09
C ILE A 107 -24.36 -5.40 3.17
N ARG A 108 -25.47 -6.05 3.60
CA ARG A 108 -26.71 -6.13 2.79
C ARG A 108 -26.46 -6.60 1.35
N LYS A 109 -25.73 -7.69 1.16
CA LYS A 109 -25.37 -8.32 -0.14
C LYS A 109 -24.31 -7.58 -0.96
N LYS A 110 -23.77 -6.43 -0.51
CA LYS A 110 -22.66 -5.72 -1.16
C LYS A 110 -21.54 -5.49 -0.15
N ASN A 111 -20.29 -5.70 -0.53
CA ASN A 111 -19.13 -5.27 0.24
C ASN A 111 -18.62 -3.91 -0.29
N LEU A 112 -17.82 -3.19 0.50
CA LEU A 112 -17.29 -1.89 0.06
C LEU A 112 -16.43 -2.04 -1.20
N ARG A 113 -15.80 -3.18 -1.41
CA ARG A 113 -15.05 -3.51 -2.62
C ARG A 113 -15.91 -3.48 -3.89
N SER A 114 -17.21 -3.79 -3.79
CA SER A 114 -18.14 -3.81 -4.94
C SER A 114 -18.76 -2.45 -5.24
N ILE A 115 -18.56 -1.43 -4.39
CA ILE A 115 -19.04 -0.08 -4.64
C ILE A 115 -18.11 0.59 -5.65
N ALA A 116 -18.72 1.21 -6.67
CA ALA A 116 -17.99 1.89 -7.73
C ALA A 116 -16.93 2.87 -7.17
N PHE A 117 -15.70 2.74 -7.64
CA PHE A 117 -14.53 3.57 -7.29
C PHE A 117 -14.09 3.52 -5.82
N VAL A 118 -14.92 3.08 -4.89
CA VAL A 118 -14.60 3.09 -3.43
C VAL A 118 -13.42 2.19 -3.11
N LYS A 119 -13.27 1.09 -3.85
CA LYS A 119 -12.16 0.13 -3.69
C LYS A 119 -10.79 0.82 -3.60
N ILE A 120 -10.47 1.69 -4.55
CA ILE A 120 -9.15 2.34 -4.65
C ILE A 120 -8.90 3.32 -3.50
N PHE A 121 -9.94 4.08 -3.11
CA PHE A 121 -9.83 5.05 -2.03
C PHE A 121 -9.67 4.38 -0.66
N ILE A 122 -10.39 3.27 -0.40
CA ILE A 122 -10.26 2.53 0.86
C ILE A 122 -8.86 1.94 0.99
N VAL A 123 -8.35 1.29 -0.06
CA VAL A 123 -7.00 0.71 -0.02
C VAL A 123 -5.95 1.80 0.21
N ALA A 124 -6.05 2.93 -0.51
CA ALA A 124 -5.14 4.05 -0.32
C ALA A 124 -5.24 4.62 1.11
N PHE A 125 -6.45 4.76 1.65
CA PHE A 125 -6.66 5.26 2.99
C PHE A 125 -6.08 4.32 4.06
N CYS A 126 -6.28 3.00 3.93
CA CYS A 126 -5.67 2.02 4.82
C CYS A 126 -4.13 2.08 4.80
N TRP A 127 -3.53 2.27 3.62
CA TRP A 127 -2.10 2.43 3.51
C TRP A 127 -1.61 3.68 4.24
N ILE A 128 -2.32 4.81 4.10
CA ILE A 128 -1.94 6.07 4.77
C ILE A 128 -2.13 6.00 6.28
N LEU A 129 -3.20 5.39 6.76
CA LEU A 129 -3.38 5.16 8.20
C LEU A 129 -2.21 4.36 8.79
N GLY A 130 -1.77 3.31 8.11
CA GLY A 130 -0.66 2.47 8.56
C GLY A 130 0.71 3.10 8.35
N SER A 131 0.97 3.73 7.19
CA SER A 131 2.31 4.20 6.86
C SER A 131 2.62 5.63 7.32
N VAL A 132 1.61 6.49 7.48
CA VAL A 132 1.81 7.89 7.90
C VAL A 132 1.33 8.11 9.33
N TRP A 133 0.06 7.81 9.61
CA TRP A 133 -0.55 8.17 10.89
C TRP A 133 -0.09 7.29 12.06
N LEU A 134 0.11 5.99 11.82
CA LEU A 134 0.56 5.08 12.87
C LEU A 134 1.90 5.51 13.49
N PRO A 135 3.01 5.74 12.74
CA PRO A 135 4.27 6.17 13.33
C PRO A 135 4.19 7.56 13.97
N ILE A 136 3.39 8.48 13.44
CA ILE A 136 3.20 9.82 14.00
C ILE A 136 2.59 9.75 15.41
N PHE A 137 1.56 8.93 15.60
CA PHE A 137 0.93 8.77 16.90
C PHE A 137 1.80 7.94 17.86
N GLU A 138 2.55 6.96 17.34
CA GLU A 138 3.43 6.14 18.16
C GLU A 138 4.62 6.93 18.72
N ASP A 139 5.13 7.90 17.97
CA ASP A 139 6.23 8.77 18.42
C ASP A 139 5.73 10.07 19.08
N ASN A 140 4.39 10.22 19.29
CA ASN A 140 3.76 11.45 19.80
C ASN A 140 4.18 12.73 19.05
N TYR A 141 4.42 12.61 17.76
CA TYR A 141 4.84 13.74 16.94
C TYR A 141 3.73 14.80 16.83
N LEU A 142 4.12 16.08 16.90
CA LEU A 142 3.18 17.19 16.78
C LEU A 142 2.60 17.28 15.36
N ILE A 143 1.28 17.16 15.28
CA ILE A 143 0.57 17.26 14.00
C ILE A 143 0.59 18.71 13.54
N ASN A 144 1.23 18.96 12.41
CA ASN A 144 1.35 20.27 11.77
C ASN A 144 0.86 20.20 10.30
N LYS A 145 0.87 21.33 9.60
CA LYS A 145 0.44 21.40 8.20
C LYS A 145 1.25 20.47 7.28
N TYR A 146 2.53 20.23 7.58
CA TYR A 146 3.40 19.36 6.79
C TYR A 146 2.93 17.88 6.83
N VAL A 147 2.46 17.41 7.98
CA VAL A 147 1.88 16.04 8.12
C VAL A 147 0.67 15.85 7.21
N TYR A 148 -0.23 16.84 7.14
CA TYR A 148 -1.39 16.75 6.25
C TYR A 148 -0.99 16.74 4.77
N TRP A 149 0.01 17.54 4.38
CA TRP A 149 0.53 17.55 3.02
C TRP A 149 1.21 16.22 2.64
N ILE A 150 2.02 15.64 3.51
CA ILE A 150 2.61 14.30 3.31
C ILE A 150 1.50 13.25 3.18
N SER A 151 0.49 13.30 4.04
CA SER A 151 -0.63 12.36 3.99
C SER A 151 -1.38 12.44 2.66
N LEU A 152 -1.69 13.66 2.18
CA LEU A 152 -2.34 13.89 0.89
C LEU A 152 -1.47 13.43 -0.27
N GLN A 153 -0.17 13.78 -0.24
CA GLN A 153 0.80 13.41 -1.26
C GLN A 153 0.89 11.89 -1.42
N TYR A 154 1.06 11.17 -0.33
CA TYR A 154 1.17 9.70 -0.38
C TYR A 154 -0.17 9.03 -0.71
N PHE A 155 -1.29 9.61 -0.26
CA PHE A 155 -2.61 9.14 -0.65
C PHE A 155 -2.79 9.15 -2.18
N ILE A 156 -2.45 10.27 -2.81
CA ILE A 156 -2.47 10.41 -4.27
C ILE A 156 -1.53 9.38 -4.93
N TRP A 157 -0.33 9.22 -4.40
CA TRP A 157 0.65 8.31 -4.96
C TRP A 157 0.21 6.84 -4.88
N VAL A 158 -0.34 6.41 -3.74
CA VAL A 158 -0.87 5.05 -3.58
C VAL A 158 -2.04 4.80 -4.54
N ILE A 159 -2.93 5.79 -4.78
CA ILE A 159 -3.96 5.68 -5.80
C ILE A 159 -3.34 5.35 -7.16
N VAL A 160 -2.28 6.08 -7.56
CA VAL A 160 -1.62 5.81 -8.85
C VAL A 160 -1.00 4.41 -8.89
N LEU A 161 -0.39 3.94 -7.80
CA LEU A 161 0.17 2.60 -7.71
C LEU A 161 -0.88 1.48 -7.85
N ILE A 162 -2.15 1.76 -7.50
CA ILE A 162 -3.25 0.79 -7.64
C ILE A 162 -3.78 0.74 -9.08
N LEU A 163 -3.72 1.83 -9.87
CA LEU A 163 -4.28 1.89 -11.22
C LEU A 163 -3.79 0.77 -12.16
N PRO A 164 -2.49 0.38 -12.21
CA PRO A 164 -2.02 -0.75 -13.00
C PRO A 164 -2.69 -2.08 -12.66
N PHE A 165 -3.04 -2.30 -11.38
CA PHE A 165 -3.78 -3.49 -10.95
C PHE A 165 -5.21 -3.46 -11.49
N ASP A 166 -5.91 -2.34 -11.39
CA ASP A 166 -7.26 -2.20 -11.91
C ASP A 166 -7.31 -2.34 -13.44
N ILE A 167 -6.28 -1.85 -14.17
CA ILE A 167 -6.16 -2.05 -15.62
C ILE A 167 -5.98 -3.53 -15.95
N ARG A 168 -5.11 -4.26 -15.26
CA ARG A 168 -4.88 -5.69 -15.43
C ARG A 168 -6.16 -6.49 -15.16
N ASP A 169 -6.84 -6.15 -14.07
CA ASP A 169 -7.96 -6.91 -13.52
C ASP A 169 -9.28 -6.59 -14.24
N LYS A 170 -9.30 -5.62 -15.16
CA LYS A 170 -10.48 -5.19 -15.93
C LYS A 170 -11.27 -6.36 -16.54
N LYS A 171 -10.61 -7.42 -17.01
CA LYS A 171 -11.26 -8.61 -17.57
C LYS A 171 -11.95 -9.49 -16.52
N TYR A 172 -11.44 -9.47 -15.30
CA TYR A 172 -11.92 -10.27 -14.16
C TYR A 172 -12.93 -9.52 -13.30
N ASP A 173 -12.83 -8.18 -13.29
CA ASP A 173 -13.80 -7.27 -12.70
C ASP A 173 -15.04 -7.23 -13.62
N THR A 174 -15.73 -8.40 -13.69
CA THR A 174 -16.99 -8.54 -14.40
C THR A 174 -18.01 -7.55 -13.83
N LEU A 175 -19.18 -7.42 -14.46
CA LEU A 175 -20.33 -6.53 -14.19
C LEU A 175 -20.66 -6.16 -12.71
N LYS A 176 -19.93 -6.73 -11.73
CA LYS A 176 -20.13 -6.53 -10.29
C LYS A 176 -19.21 -5.49 -9.65
N ILE A 177 -18.04 -5.17 -10.25
CA ILE A 177 -17.07 -4.23 -9.66
C ILE A 177 -16.78 -3.14 -10.71
N ILE A 178 -17.22 -1.91 -10.42
CA ILE A 178 -16.97 -0.76 -11.29
C ILE A 178 -15.68 -0.08 -10.84
N THR A 179 -14.64 -0.16 -11.69
CA THR A 179 -13.35 0.52 -11.54
C THR A 179 -13.19 1.60 -12.60
N PHE A 180 -12.17 2.46 -12.51
CA PHE A 180 -11.90 3.49 -13.52
C PHE A 180 -11.73 2.87 -14.92
N PRO A 181 -10.91 1.82 -15.13
CA PRO A 181 -10.72 1.24 -16.45
C PRO A 181 -11.96 0.50 -16.97
N THR A 182 -12.85 -0.03 -16.11
CA THR A 182 -14.09 -0.66 -16.55
C THR A 182 -15.14 0.36 -17.00
N LYS A 183 -15.22 1.53 -16.34
CA LYS A 183 -16.20 2.57 -16.65
C LYS A 183 -15.75 3.53 -17.74
N PHE A 184 -14.52 4.02 -17.65
CA PHE A 184 -14.00 5.10 -18.51
C PHE A 184 -12.97 4.63 -19.54
N GLY A 185 -12.58 3.35 -19.49
CA GLY A 185 -11.55 2.80 -20.37
C GLY A 185 -10.12 2.99 -19.84
N VAL A 186 -9.18 2.25 -20.47
CA VAL A 186 -7.77 2.22 -20.05
C VAL A 186 -7.07 3.55 -20.33
N ILE A 187 -7.37 4.19 -21.48
CA ILE A 187 -6.72 5.45 -21.88
C ILE A 187 -7.05 6.55 -20.87
N PHE A 188 -8.32 6.73 -20.53
CA PHE A 188 -8.75 7.71 -19.52
C PHE A 188 -8.09 7.43 -18.17
N THR A 189 -8.03 6.17 -17.73
CA THR A 189 -7.39 5.78 -16.47
C THR A 189 -5.91 6.14 -16.44
N LYS A 190 -5.19 5.97 -17.54
CA LYS A 190 -3.80 6.39 -17.66
C LYS A 190 -3.64 7.91 -17.59
N ILE A 191 -4.48 8.65 -18.31
CA ILE A 191 -4.47 10.12 -18.29
C ILE A 191 -4.71 10.62 -16.86
N LEU A 192 -5.75 10.08 -16.19
CA LEU A 192 -6.01 10.40 -14.79
C LEU A 192 -4.81 10.12 -13.90
N GLY A 193 -4.16 8.96 -14.05
CA GLY A 193 -2.99 8.59 -13.28
C GLY A 193 -1.80 9.53 -13.56
N PHE A 194 -1.56 9.97 -14.80
CA PHE A 194 -0.52 10.97 -15.09
C PHE A 194 -0.80 12.32 -14.44
N ILE A 195 -2.06 12.77 -14.44
CA ILE A 195 -2.44 14.00 -13.72
C ILE A 195 -2.16 13.86 -12.23
N LEU A 196 -2.48 12.71 -11.64
CA LEU A 196 -2.20 12.43 -10.22
C LEU A 196 -0.70 12.34 -9.92
N VAL A 197 0.13 11.79 -10.82
CA VAL A 197 1.60 11.83 -10.68
C VAL A 197 2.12 13.27 -10.71
N LEU A 198 1.64 14.09 -11.63
CA LEU A 198 2.02 15.51 -11.68
C LEU A 198 1.62 16.23 -10.37
N LEU A 199 0.43 15.95 -9.85
CA LEU A 199 -0.01 16.51 -8.57
C LEU A 199 0.87 16.03 -7.40
N PHE A 200 1.24 14.75 -7.37
CA PHE A 200 2.18 14.20 -6.40
C PHE A 200 3.54 14.91 -6.46
N LEU A 201 4.07 15.14 -7.66
CA LEU A 201 5.36 15.80 -7.86
C LEU A 201 5.31 17.30 -7.52
N THR A 202 4.21 17.99 -7.84
CA THR A 202 4.04 19.40 -7.49
C THR A 202 3.95 19.59 -5.97
N ILE A 203 3.16 18.77 -5.27
CA ILE A 203 3.12 18.79 -3.80
C ILE A 203 4.53 18.51 -3.25
N SER A 204 5.25 17.51 -3.77
CA SER A 204 6.61 17.19 -3.36
C SER A 204 7.56 18.39 -3.47
N TYR A 205 7.52 19.09 -4.58
CA TYR A 205 8.36 20.26 -4.84
C TYR A 205 8.15 21.38 -3.81
N PHE A 206 6.89 21.63 -3.43
CA PHE A 206 6.58 22.71 -2.48
C PHE A 206 6.85 22.37 -1.02
N ILE A 207 6.77 21.11 -0.64
CA ILE A 207 6.86 20.73 0.78
C ILE A 207 8.20 20.13 1.18
N ASN A 208 8.98 19.57 0.24
CA ASN A 208 10.20 18.84 0.54
C ASN A 208 11.46 19.56 0.08
N LYS A 209 12.53 19.36 0.84
CA LYS A 209 13.87 19.85 0.49
C LYS A 209 14.56 18.89 -0.50
N ASN A 210 15.66 19.37 -1.12
CA ASN A 210 16.34 18.79 -2.26
C ASN A 210 16.45 17.25 -2.30
N SER A 211 17.03 16.61 -1.28
CA SER A 211 17.25 15.16 -1.29
C SER A 211 15.96 14.35 -1.29
N ILE A 212 14.96 14.75 -0.48
CA ILE A 212 13.66 14.11 -0.41
C ILE A 212 12.91 14.31 -1.73
N TRP A 213 12.95 15.53 -2.29
CA TRP A 213 12.32 15.83 -3.57
C TRP A 213 12.89 14.99 -4.71
N TYR A 214 14.23 14.84 -4.82
CA TYR A 214 14.85 14.00 -5.86
C TYR A 214 14.43 12.53 -5.77
N SER A 215 14.38 11.96 -4.58
CA SER A 215 13.94 10.57 -4.39
C SER A 215 12.49 10.38 -4.79
N GLN A 216 11.61 11.35 -4.48
CA GLN A 216 10.19 11.33 -4.86
C GLN A 216 10.01 11.58 -6.36
N PHE A 217 10.81 12.45 -6.96
CA PHE A 217 10.80 12.73 -8.40
C PHE A 217 11.13 11.47 -9.21
N ILE A 218 12.23 10.79 -8.87
CA ILE A 218 12.62 9.54 -9.53
C ILE A 218 11.54 8.47 -9.37
N SER A 219 11.01 8.30 -8.15
CA SER A 219 9.96 7.32 -7.88
C SER A 219 8.65 7.65 -8.59
N GLY A 220 8.32 8.94 -8.73
CA GLY A 220 7.18 9.42 -9.52
C GLY A 220 7.31 9.10 -11.01
N ILE A 221 8.50 9.30 -11.60
CA ILE A 221 8.79 8.92 -12.99
C ILE A 221 8.64 7.41 -13.17
N ILE A 222 9.20 6.60 -12.27
CA ILE A 222 9.09 5.14 -12.35
C ILE A 222 7.63 4.71 -12.26
N THR A 223 6.84 5.33 -11.35
CA THR A 223 5.40 5.07 -11.24
C THR A 223 4.68 5.41 -12.55
N ALA A 224 4.98 6.56 -13.16
CA ALA A 224 4.42 6.97 -14.46
C ALA A 224 4.77 5.98 -15.58
N LEU A 225 6.01 5.49 -15.62
CA LEU A 225 6.45 4.48 -16.59
C LEU A 225 5.68 3.16 -16.40
N PHE A 226 5.53 2.68 -15.16
CA PHE A 226 4.72 1.49 -14.90
C PHE A 226 3.24 1.69 -15.27
N LEU A 227 2.68 2.87 -15.06
CA LEU A 227 1.33 3.15 -15.50
C LEU A 227 1.23 3.19 -17.04
N TYR A 228 2.20 3.80 -17.71
CA TYR A 228 2.24 3.86 -19.18
C TYR A 228 2.26 2.48 -19.82
N PHE A 229 3.13 1.59 -19.35
CA PHE A 229 3.28 0.23 -19.89
C PHE A 229 2.24 -0.76 -19.38
N SER A 230 1.33 -0.36 -18.47
CA SER A 230 0.26 -1.26 -18.00
C SER A 230 -0.72 -1.64 -19.11
N LYS A 231 -1.15 -2.92 -19.13
CA LYS A 231 -2.05 -3.49 -20.15
C LYS A 231 -3.05 -4.44 -19.50
N GLU A 232 -4.21 -4.65 -20.15
CA GLU A 232 -5.25 -5.59 -19.70
C GLU A 232 -4.76 -7.05 -19.65
N GLN A 233 -3.78 -7.41 -20.50
CA GLN A 233 -3.16 -8.74 -20.53
C GLN A 233 -1.75 -8.70 -19.92
N GLN A 234 -1.65 -8.20 -18.72
CA GLN A 234 -0.36 -8.08 -18.04
C GLN A 234 -0.03 -9.34 -17.25
N SER A 235 1.27 -9.69 -17.16
CA SER A 235 1.75 -10.73 -16.26
C SER A 235 1.44 -10.38 -14.80
N LYS A 236 1.16 -11.39 -13.98
CA LYS A 236 0.99 -11.22 -12.52
C LYS A 236 2.20 -10.56 -11.86
N TYR A 237 3.43 -10.86 -12.36
CA TYR A 237 4.65 -10.27 -11.84
C TYR A 237 4.75 -8.76 -12.07
N TYR A 238 4.13 -8.24 -13.14
CA TYR A 238 4.19 -6.82 -13.43
C TYR A 238 3.63 -5.99 -12.29
N CYS A 239 2.42 -6.28 -11.86
CA CYS A 239 1.80 -5.54 -10.75
C CYS A 239 2.33 -5.99 -9.40
N ASN A 240 2.30 -7.31 -9.12
CA ASN A 240 2.55 -7.84 -7.78
C ASN A 240 4.04 -7.90 -7.40
N PHE A 241 4.96 -7.60 -8.33
CA PHE A 241 6.38 -7.49 -8.03
C PHE A 241 6.90 -6.11 -8.43
N TRP A 242 6.84 -5.74 -9.72
CA TRP A 242 7.45 -4.50 -10.19
C TRP A 242 6.75 -3.24 -9.68
N VAL A 243 5.42 -3.16 -9.77
CA VAL A 243 4.68 -1.98 -9.26
C VAL A 243 4.74 -1.92 -7.73
N GLU A 244 4.56 -3.05 -7.05
CA GLU A 244 4.68 -3.12 -5.59
C GLU A 244 6.11 -2.86 -5.07
N SER A 245 7.15 -2.96 -5.91
CA SER A 245 8.52 -2.63 -5.50
C SER A 245 8.79 -1.12 -5.45
N VAL A 246 7.93 -0.28 -6.02
CA VAL A 246 8.19 1.17 -6.11
C VAL A 246 8.37 1.83 -4.74
N PRO A 247 7.55 1.58 -3.70
CA PRO A 247 7.80 2.10 -2.36
C PRO A 247 9.10 1.59 -1.71
N ILE A 248 9.49 0.34 -2.01
CA ILE A 248 10.76 -0.23 -1.54
C ILE A 248 11.94 0.51 -2.19
N PHE A 249 11.86 0.69 -3.51
CA PHE A 249 12.86 1.44 -4.26
C PHE A 249 12.95 2.90 -3.82
N TYR A 250 11.81 3.53 -3.53
CA TYR A 250 11.76 4.88 -2.97
C TYR A 250 12.50 4.98 -1.63
N LEU A 251 12.28 4.03 -0.72
CA LEU A 251 13.02 3.98 0.54
C LEU A 251 14.53 3.87 0.33
N ILE A 252 14.97 3.00 -0.59
CA ILE A 252 16.39 2.85 -0.93
C ILE A 252 16.96 4.17 -1.47
N LEU A 253 16.26 4.82 -2.40
CA LEU A 253 16.68 6.12 -2.93
C LEU A 253 16.76 7.19 -1.84
N LEU A 254 15.78 7.20 -0.94
CA LEU A 254 15.75 8.17 0.17
C LEU A 254 16.96 8.00 1.09
N ILE A 255 17.36 6.76 1.39
CA ILE A 255 18.54 6.47 2.22
C ILE A 255 19.84 6.84 1.48
N LEU A 256 19.92 6.61 0.16
CA LEU A 256 21.12 6.86 -0.61
C LEU A 256 21.37 8.36 -0.92
N LEU A 257 20.31 9.16 -0.94
CA LEU A 257 20.37 10.59 -1.29
C LEU A 257 20.38 11.52 -0.07
N GLN A 258 20.18 11.00 1.14
CA GLN A 258 20.36 11.71 2.40
C GLN A 258 21.83 11.79 2.79
#